data_6eb9b1ac128856df9a0b2d89987db796
#
_entry.id   6eb9b1ac128856df9a0b2d89987db796
#
_cell.length_a   1.000
_cell.length_b   1.000
_cell.length_c   1.000
_cell.angle_alpha   90.00
_cell.angle_beta   90.00
_cell.angle_gamma   90.00
#
_symmetry.space_group_name_H-M   'P 1'
#
loop_
_entity.id
_entity.type
_entity.pdbx_description
1 polymer ?
#
loop_
_entity_poly.entity_id
_entity_poly.type
_entity_poly.pdbx_seq_one_letter_code
_entity_poly.pdbx_strand_id
1 'polypeptide(L)'
;VCSSDLPAANALDSPLVRLYRQSRAEGFGAEVKRRIMLGTYALSAGYYEAYYLKAQKVRRLIRNDFHAAFRDVDLILGPTTPAPACRIGEKTNDPLSMYLEDLYTVSANLAGIPSMSIPCGFTNSGLPIGLQLQAPPFEEERLLRAGHMFQTATDWHRRRPSQ
;
A
#
# COMPACT_ATOMS: atom_id res chain seq x y z
N VAL A 1 -3.11 -18.51 16.75
CA VAL A 1 -3.65 -18.51 18.12
C VAL A 1 -5.15 -18.38 17.98
N CYS A 2 -5.87 -19.47 18.22
CA CYS A 2 -7.33 -19.49 18.18
C CYS A 2 -7.91 -18.59 19.28
N SER A 3 -9.05 -17.96 18.99
CA SER A 3 -9.77 -17.05 19.89
C SER A 3 -10.25 -17.68 21.21
N SER A 4 -10.05 -19.00 21.40
CA SER A 4 -10.41 -19.74 22.62
C SER A 4 -9.41 -19.59 23.78
N ASP A 5 -8.19 -19.06 23.52
CA ASP A 5 -7.14 -18.99 24.53
C ASP A 5 -6.92 -17.59 25.13
N LEU A 6 -7.81 -16.64 24.81
CA LEU A 6 -7.82 -15.36 25.52
C LEU A 6 -8.39 -15.59 26.92
N PRO A 7 -7.66 -15.22 28.00
CA PRO A 7 -8.18 -15.36 29.35
C PRO A 7 -9.52 -14.65 29.45
N ALA A 8 -10.48 -15.31 30.09
CA ALA A 8 -11.80 -14.75 30.37
C ALA A 8 -11.65 -13.31 30.87
N ALA A 9 -12.47 -12.41 30.35
CA ALA A 9 -12.39 -10.96 30.63
C ALA A 9 -12.11 -10.75 32.11
N ASN A 10 -10.90 -10.27 32.44
CA ASN A 10 -10.53 -10.01 33.80
C ASN A 10 -11.54 -9.02 34.39
N ALA A 11 -12.03 -9.29 35.58
CA ALA A 11 -12.97 -8.41 36.32
C ALA A 11 -12.45 -6.96 36.49
N LEU A 12 -11.18 -6.73 36.17
CA LEU A 12 -10.46 -5.46 36.23
C LEU A 12 -10.60 -4.60 34.95
N ASP A 13 -11.13 -5.14 33.85
CA ASP A 13 -11.29 -4.33 32.63
C ASP A 13 -12.48 -3.38 32.76
N SER A 14 -12.22 -2.09 32.58
CA SER A 14 -13.27 -1.08 32.51
C SER A 14 -14.22 -1.36 31.33
N PRO A 15 -15.50 -0.92 31.38
CA PRO A 15 -16.44 -1.10 30.27
C PRO A 15 -15.89 -0.57 28.93
N LEU A 16 -15.10 0.50 28.95
CA LEU A 16 -14.47 1.08 27.77
C LEU A 16 -13.39 0.15 27.16
N VAL A 17 -12.56 -0.47 28.01
CA VAL A 17 -11.55 -1.44 27.56
C VAL A 17 -12.19 -2.67 26.94
N ARG A 18 -13.29 -3.17 27.55
CA ARG A 18 -14.07 -4.28 26.98
C ARG A 18 -14.64 -3.91 25.61
N LEU A 19 -15.23 -2.73 25.47
CA LEU A 19 -15.78 -2.24 24.20
C LEU A 19 -14.70 -2.21 23.11
N TYR A 20 -13.52 -1.65 23.39
CA TYR A 20 -12.43 -1.61 22.42
C TYR A 20 -11.92 -2.99 22.04
N ARG A 21 -11.78 -3.91 23.02
CA ARG A 21 -11.35 -5.28 22.74
C ARG A 21 -12.36 -6.02 21.87
N GLN A 22 -13.63 -5.93 22.19
CA GLN A 22 -14.69 -6.58 21.44
C GLN A 22 -14.80 -6.03 20.03
N SER A 23 -14.87 -4.71 19.86
CA SER A 23 -14.94 -4.06 18.54
C SER A 23 -13.78 -4.45 17.64
N ARG A 24 -12.55 -4.53 18.18
CA ARG A 24 -11.37 -4.96 17.41
C ARG A 24 -11.38 -6.46 17.11
N ALA A 25 -11.85 -7.27 18.06
CA ALA A 25 -11.91 -8.73 17.88
C ALA A 25 -12.92 -9.13 16.81
N GLU A 26 -14.07 -8.47 16.78
CA GLU A 26 -15.15 -8.76 15.85
C GLU A 26 -15.01 -8.01 14.52
N GLY A 27 -14.59 -6.74 14.56
CA GLY A 27 -14.54 -5.86 13.39
C GLY A 27 -13.30 -6.02 12.49
N PHE A 28 -12.18 -6.52 13.01
CA PHE A 28 -10.95 -6.64 12.23
C PHE A 28 -10.77 -8.03 11.64
N GLY A 29 -10.52 -8.10 10.33
CA GLY A 29 -10.12 -9.33 9.65
C GLY A 29 -8.73 -9.83 10.08
N ALA A 30 -8.39 -11.06 9.68
CA ALA A 30 -7.15 -11.74 10.08
C ALA A 30 -5.89 -10.97 9.68
N GLU A 31 -5.85 -10.40 8.46
CA GLU A 31 -4.69 -9.65 7.97
C GLU A 31 -4.49 -8.33 8.74
N VAL A 32 -5.56 -7.61 9.05
CA VAL A 32 -5.48 -6.38 9.87
C VAL A 32 -4.94 -6.70 11.27
N LYS A 33 -5.42 -7.76 11.90
CA LYS A 33 -4.92 -8.24 13.21
C LYS A 33 -3.43 -8.58 13.13
N ARG A 34 -3.00 -9.29 12.09
CA ARG A 34 -1.58 -9.63 11.87
C ARG A 34 -0.71 -8.38 11.78
N ARG A 35 -1.10 -7.39 10.98
CA ARG A 35 -0.35 -6.12 10.83
C ARG A 35 -0.28 -5.32 12.12
N ILE A 36 -1.36 -5.25 12.89
CA ILE A 36 -1.36 -4.60 14.20
C ILE A 36 -0.39 -5.29 15.16
N MET A 37 -0.40 -6.63 15.20
CA MET A 37 0.52 -7.40 16.05
C MET A 37 1.98 -7.19 15.65
N LEU A 38 2.29 -7.23 14.35
CA LEU A 38 3.64 -6.98 13.83
C LEU A 38 4.13 -5.56 14.17
N GLY A 39 3.27 -4.55 14.01
CA GLY A 39 3.58 -3.17 14.37
C GLY A 39 3.86 -3.01 15.86
N THR A 40 3.04 -3.60 16.71
CA THR A 40 3.23 -3.60 18.17
C THR A 40 4.53 -4.29 18.56
N TYR A 41 4.84 -5.43 17.94
CA TYR A 41 6.08 -6.16 18.17
C TYR A 41 7.31 -5.33 17.78
N ALA A 42 7.29 -4.71 16.59
CA ALA A 42 8.40 -3.86 16.11
C ALA A 42 8.67 -2.64 17.01
N LEU A 43 7.65 -2.17 17.73
CA LEU A 43 7.76 -1.05 18.68
C LEU A 43 8.04 -1.49 20.13
N SER A 44 8.08 -2.79 20.41
CA SER A 44 8.31 -3.31 21.75
C SER A 44 9.77 -3.16 22.20
N ALA A 45 10.01 -3.22 23.51
CA ALA A 45 11.33 -3.10 24.09
C ALA A 45 12.31 -4.16 23.52
N GLY A 46 13.52 -3.73 23.19
CA GLY A 46 14.56 -4.58 22.56
C GLY A 46 14.45 -4.72 21.04
N TYR A 47 13.30 -4.41 20.44
CA TYR A 47 13.10 -4.48 18.98
C TYR A 47 13.00 -3.11 18.31
N TYR A 48 12.70 -2.07 19.07
CA TYR A 48 12.55 -0.71 18.57
C TYR A 48 13.80 -0.23 17.80
N GLU A 49 14.98 -0.38 18.36
CA GLU A 49 16.22 0.05 17.72
C GLU A 49 16.59 -0.84 16.54
N ALA A 50 16.43 -2.16 16.68
CA ALA A 50 16.81 -3.14 15.68
C ALA A 50 15.92 -3.07 14.42
N TYR A 51 14.61 -2.83 14.59
CA TYR A 51 13.66 -2.85 13.49
C TYR A 51 13.14 -1.46 13.14
N TYR A 52 12.54 -0.74 14.07
CA TYR A 52 11.90 0.53 13.79
C TYR A 52 12.88 1.61 13.35
N LEU A 53 13.96 1.85 14.13
CA LEU A 53 14.96 2.86 13.77
C LEU A 53 15.70 2.49 12.48
N LYS A 54 15.99 1.21 12.26
CA LYS A 54 16.59 0.74 11.02
C LYS A 54 15.67 1.00 9.83
N ALA A 55 14.38 0.70 9.95
CA ALA A 55 13.37 0.97 8.93
C ALA A 55 13.28 2.47 8.62
N GLN A 56 13.32 3.35 9.62
CA GLN A 56 13.34 4.81 9.40
C GLN A 56 14.58 5.29 8.62
N LYS A 57 15.74 4.69 8.88
CA LYS A 57 16.98 4.99 8.12
C LYS A 57 16.84 4.55 6.66
N VAL A 58 16.34 3.34 6.41
CA VAL A 58 16.09 2.83 5.04
C VAL A 58 15.05 3.69 4.33
N ARG A 59 13.96 4.05 5.00
CA ARG A 59 12.94 4.97 4.46
C ARG A 59 13.56 6.30 4.01
N ARG A 60 14.51 6.84 4.79
CA ARG A 60 15.24 8.06 4.42
C ARG A 60 16.06 7.88 3.15
N LEU A 61 16.70 6.72 2.96
CA LEU A 61 17.47 6.43 1.74
C LEU A 61 16.54 6.39 0.52
N ILE A 62 15.44 5.65 0.61
CA ILE A 62 14.43 5.59 -0.47
C ILE A 62 13.95 7.00 -0.84
N ARG A 63 13.62 7.83 0.15
CA ARG A 63 13.22 9.22 -0.10
C ARG A 63 14.31 10.02 -0.81
N ASN A 64 15.58 9.86 -0.42
CA ASN A 64 16.70 10.57 -1.03
C ASN A 64 16.88 10.17 -2.50
N ASP A 65 16.66 8.91 -2.87
CA ASP A 65 16.75 8.43 -4.24
C ASP A 65 15.69 9.12 -5.13
N PHE A 66 14.45 9.23 -4.65
CA PHE A 66 13.40 9.99 -5.36
C PHE A 66 13.75 11.47 -5.47
N HIS A 67 14.22 12.09 -4.38
CA HIS A 67 14.65 13.49 -4.41
C HIS A 67 15.82 13.73 -5.39
N ALA A 68 16.74 12.78 -5.52
CA ALA A 68 17.83 12.88 -6.51
C ALA A 68 17.26 12.80 -7.94
N ALA A 69 16.40 11.82 -8.22
CA ALA A 69 15.77 11.69 -9.54
C ALA A 69 14.96 12.93 -9.95
N PHE A 70 14.20 13.52 -9.02
CA PHE A 70 13.40 14.72 -9.29
C PHE A 70 14.22 16.03 -9.48
N ARG A 71 15.57 15.98 -9.41
CA ARG A 71 16.42 17.10 -9.87
C ARG A 71 16.50 17.17 -11.39
N ASP A 72 16.36 16.02 -12.03
CA ASP A 72 16.58 15.88 -13.47
C ASP A 72 15.27 15.65 -14.25
N VAL A 73 14.20 15.24 -13.55
CA VAL A 73 12.91 14.95 -14.17
C VAL A 73 11.75 15.57 -13.39
N ASP A 74 10.67 15.92 -14.10
CA ASP A 74 9.45 16.48 -13.52
C ASP A 74 8.51 15.42 -12.97
N LEU A 75 8.48 14.25 -13.60
CA LEU A 75 7.62 13.12 -13.26
C LEU A 75 8.37 11.81 -13.49
N ILE A 76 8.06 10.82 -12.67
CA ILE A 76 8.49 9.44 -12.86
C ILE A 76 7.26 8.62 -13.27
N LEU A 77 7.41 7.80 -14.32
CA LEU A 77 6.35 6.96 -14.84
C LEU A 77 6.75 5.49 -14.75
N GLY A 78 5.79 4.64 -14.46
CA GLY A 78 6.01 3.19 -14.40
C GLY A 78 4.71 2.40 -14.36
N PRO A 79 4.77 1.07 -14.34
CA PRO A 79 3.59 0.26 -14.10
C PRO A 79 3.10 0.43 -12.66
N THR A 80 1.78 0.35 -12.44
CA THR A 80 1.22 0.40 -11.08
C THR A 80 1.49 -0.88 -10.32
N THR A 81 1.36 -2.04 -10.98
CA THR A 81 1.57 -3.37 -10.41
C THR A 81 2.43 -4.23 -11.35
N PRO A 82 3.17 -5.24 -10.81
CA PRO A 82 4.00 -6.12 -11.62
C PRO A 82 3.21 -7.01 -12.59
N ALA A 83 1.96 -7.31 -12.24
CA ALA A 83 1.10 -8.22 -12.98
C ALA A 83 -0.32 -7.63 -13.14
N PRO A 84 -1.09 -8.09 -14.13
CA PRO A 84 -2.51 -7.81 -14.23
C PRO A 84 -3.29 -8.38 -13.05
N ALA A 85 -4.57 -8.00 -12.91
CA ALA A 85 -5.45 -8.53 -11.88
C ALA A 85 -5.49 -10.06 -11.90
N CYS A 86 -5.34 -10.68 -10.72
CA CYS A 86 -5.49 -12.12 -10.52
C CYS A 86 -6.95 -12.49 -10.26
N ARG A 87 -7.28 -13.79 -10.31
CA ARG A 87 -8.62 -14.28 -9.96
C ARG A 87 -8.88 -14.11 -8.46
N ILE A 88 -10.14 -13.91 -8.09
CA ILE A 88 -10.55 -13.80 -6.69
C ILE A 88 -10.14 -15.09 -5.95
N GLY A 89 -9.40 -14.95 -4.85
CA GLY A 89 -8.92 -16.05 -4.02
C GLY A 89 -7.63 -16.73 -4.49
N GLU A 90 -7.10 -16.43 -5.67
CA GLU A 90 -5.91 -17.09 -6.23
C GLU A 90 -4.66 -16.95 -5.36
N LYS A 91 -4.46 -15.79 -4.74
CA LYS A 91 -3.27 -15.49 -3.91
C LYS A 91 -3.54 -15.51 -2.40
N THR A 92 -4.70 -15.94 -1.96
CA THR A 92 -5.09 -15.88 -0.53
C THR A 92 -4.16 -16.69 0.37
N ASN A 93 -3.59 -17.78 -0.14
CA ASN A 93 -2.72 -18.69 0.60
C ASN A 93 -1.23 -18.41 0.41
N ASP A 94 -0.87 -17.39 -0.37
CA ASP A 94 0.52 -16.97 -0.61
C ASP A 94 0.73 -15.49 -0.25
N PRO A 95 1.00 -15.18 1.03
CA PRO A 95 1.21 -13.80 1.48
C PRO A 95 2.39 -13.11 0.79
N LEU A 96 3.42 -13.85 0.38
CA LEU A 96 4.59 -13.27 -0.29
C LEU A 96 4.23 -12.75 -1.68
N SER A 97 3.51 -13.53 -2.47
CA SER A 97 3.00 -13.09 -3.77
C SER A 97 2.07 -11.89 -3.65
N MET A 98 1.25 -11.81 -2.60
CA MET A 98 0.42 -10.63 -2.34
C MET A 98 1.26 -9.39 -2.04
N TYR A 99 2.31 -9.49 -1.24
CA TYR A 99 3.19 -8.35 -0.94
C TYR A 99 3.99 -7.88 -2.15
N LEU A 100 4.34 -8.78 -3.07
CA LEU A 100 5.03 -8.41 -4.31
C LEU A 100 4.15 -7.59 -5.27
N GLU A 101 2.83 -7.63 -5.16
CA GLU A 101 1.94 -6.75 -5.93
C GLU A 101 2.13 -5.26 -5.60
N ASP A 102 2.57 -4.95 -4.38
CA ASP A 102 2.80 -3.58 -3.92
C ASP A 102 4.21 -3.05 -4.27
N LEU A 103 5.00 -3.82 -5.03
CA LEU A 103 6.42 -3.52 -5.28
C LEU A 103 6.66 -2.08 -5.79
N TYR A 104 5.83 -1.61 -6.70
CA TYR A 104 5.97 -0.28 -7.30
C TYR A 104 5.24 0.83 -6.54
N THR A 105 4.28 0.50 -5.69
CA THR A 105 3.49 1.49 -4.95
C THR A 105 4.04 1.77 -3.56
N VAL A 106 4.64 0.77 -2.90
CA VAL A 106 5.16 0.92 -1.53
C VAL A 106 6.29 1.94 -1.44
N SER A 107 7.13 2.06 -2.46
CA SER A 107 8.25 3.00 -2.49
C SER A 107 7.79 4.46 -2.44
N ALA A 108 6.74 4.82 -3.18
CA ALA A 108 6.15 6.15 -3.13
C ALA A 108 5.56 6.48 -1.74
N ASN A 109 4.87 5.51 -1.11
CA ASN A 109 4.36 5.65 0.25
C ASN A 109 5.49 5.85 1.28
N LEU A 110 6.59 5.09 1.16
CA LEU A 110 7.74 5.22 2.05
C LEU A 110 8.48 6.54 1.84
N ALA A 111 8.61 7.00 0.60
CA ALA A 111 9.24 8.28 0.27
C ALA A 111 8.39 9.47 0.70
N GLY A 112 7.06 9.31 0.81
CA GLY A 112 6.11 10.38 1.10
C GLY A 112 5.96 11.35 -0.07
N ILE A 113 5.86 10.80 -1.29
CA ILE A 113 5.64 11.55 -2.53
C ILE A 113 4.24 11.28 -3.07
N PRO A 114 3.63 12.25 -3.77
CA PRO A 114 2.35 12.03 -4.43
C PRO A 114 2.48 11.06 -5.60
N SER A 115 1.51 10.17 -5.72
CA SER A 115 1.45 9.16 -6.77
C SER A 115 0.01 8.94 -7.21
N MET A 116 -0.19 8.68 -8.49
CA MET A 116 -1.50 8.46 -9.10
C MET A 116 -1.42 7.33 -10.12
N SER A 117 -2.46 6.50 -10.19
CA SER A 117 -2.60 5.48 -11.24
C SER A 117 -3.73 5.88 -12.19
N ILE A 118 -3.46 5.75 -13.49
CA ILE A 118 -4.44 5.99 -14.55
C ILE A 118 -4.46 4.80 -15.52
N PRO A 119 -5.62 4.49 -16.16
CA PRO A 119 -5.67 3.44 -17.18
C PRO A 119 -4.81 3.82 -18.39
N CYS A 120 -3.99 2.88 -18.88
CA CYS A 120 -3.12 3.13 -20.04
C CYS A 120 -3.21 2.05 -21.13
N GLY A 121 -4.03 1.03 -20.94
CA GLY A 121 -4.20 -0.04 -21.92
C GLY A 121 -4.90 -1.25 -21.34
N PHE A 122 -4.89 -2.33 -22.13
CA PHE A 122 -5.41 -3.64 -21.76
C PHE A 122 -4.40 -4.72 -22.16
N THR A 123 -4.36 -5.80 -21.40
CA THR A 123 -3.65 -7.01 -21.79
C THR A 123 -4.33 -7.68 -22.99
N ASN A 124 -3.66 -8.66 -23.60
CA ASN A 124 -4.27 -9.48 -24.66
C ASN A 124 -5.53 -10.25 -24.17
N SER A 125 -5.67 -10.46 -22.87
CA SER A 125 -6.85 -11.08 -22.25
C SER A 125 -7.92 -10.07 -21.84
N GLY A 126 -7.78 -8.79 -22.17
CA GLY A 126 -8.78 -7.75 -21.87
C GLY A 126 -8.72 -7.18 -20.44
N LEU A 127 -7.70 -7.52 -19.63
CA LEU A 127 -7.54 -6.95 -18.29
C LEU A 127 -6.91 -5.55 -18.37
N PRO A 128 -7.37 -4.58 -17.55
CA PRO A 128 -6.84 -3.21 -17.57
C PRO A 128 -5.41 -3.14 -17.05
N ILE A 129 -4.63 -2.22 -17.61
CA ILE A 129 -3.26 -1.91 -17.21
C ILE A 129 -3.22 -0.48 -16.64
N GLY A 130 -2.61 -0.32 -15.47
CA GLY A 130 -2.42 0.97 -14.82
C GLY A 130 -1.03 1.55 -15.11
N LEU A 131 -0.99 2.82 -15.50
CA LEU A 131 0.19 3.66 -15.54
C LEU A 131 0.28 4.43 -14.23
N GLN A 132 1.37 4.25 -13.50
CA GLN A 132 1.66 5.04 -12.31
C GLN A 132 2.41 6.31 -12.70
N LEU A 133 1.98 7.44 -12.17
CA LEU A 133 2.63 8.74 -12.24
C LEU A 133 3.06 9.12 -10.82
N GLN A 134 4.30 9.61 -10.68
CA GLN A 134 4.85 10.06 -9.41
C GLN A 134 5.44 11.46 -9.59
N ALA A 135 5.24 12.36 -8.62
CA ALA A 135 5.75 13.73 -8.65
C ALA A 135 6.52 14.09 -7.38
N PRO A 136 7.29 15.19 -7.37
CA PRO A 136 7.89 15.72 -6.16
C PRO A 136 6.86 15.99 -5.06
N PRO A 137 7.26 16.02 -3.77
CA PRO A 137 6.36 16.34 -2.67
C PRO A 137 5.61 17.66 -2.89
N PHE A 138 4.29 17.65 -2.64
CA PHE A 138 3.36 18.78 -2.79
C PHE A 138 3.12 19.24 -4.24
N GLU A 139 3.47 18.43 -5.23
CA GLU A 139 3.25 18.69 -6.66
C GLU A 139 2.07 17.85 -7.20
N GLU A 140 0.99 17.70 -6.44
CA GLU A 140 -0.22 16.97 -6.84
C GLU A 140 -0.87 17.59 -8.09
N GLU A 141 -0.80 18.92 -8.24
CA GLU A 141 -1.29 19.63 -9.43
C GLU A 141 -0.59 19.12 -10.69
N ARG A 142 0.73 18.89 -10.61
CA ARG A 142 1.53 18.38 -11.73
C ARG A 142 1.07 16.99 -12.17
N LEU A 143 0.75 16.09 -11.19
CA LEU A 143 0.19 14.78 -11.48
C LEU A 143 -1.16 14.88 -12.17
N LEU A 144 -2.08 15.67 -11.63
CA LEU A 144 -3.44 15.83 -12.17
C LEU A 144 -3.39 16.40 -13.58
N ARG A 145 -2.52 17.37 -13.82
CA ARG A 145 -2.33 17.98 -15.15
C ARG A 145 -1.77 16.97 -16.16
N ALA A 146 -0.75 16.20 -15.79
CA ALA A 146 -0.18 15.17 -16.66
C ALA A 146 -1.20 14.06 -16.95
N GLY A 147 -1.93 13.59 -15.94
CA GLY A 147 -3.00 12.62 -16.10
C GLY A 147 -4.11 13.13 -17.02
N HIS A 148 -4.52 14.38 -16.87
CA HIS A 148 -5.51 15.01 -17.76
C HIS A 148 -5.00 15.11 -19.21
N MET A 149 -3.75 15.53 -19.42
CA MET A 149 -3.14 15.55 -20.75
C MET A 149 -3.11 14.17 -21.40
N PHE A 150 -2.75 13.13 -20.65
CA PHE A 150 -2.78 11.75 -21.13
C PHE A 150 -4.19 11.29 -21.51
N GLN A 151 -5.20 11.60 -20.68
CA GLN A 151 -6.60 11.29 -20.97
C GLN A 151 -7.19 12.07 -22.15
N THR A 152 -6.67 13.26 -22.43
CA THR A 152 -7.06 14.04 -23.62
C THR A 152 -6.47 13.44 -24.89
N ALA A 153 -5.25 12.89 -24.81
CA ALA A 153 -4.55 12.25 -25.93
C ALA A 153 -4.98 10.80 -26.17
N THR A 154 -5.68 10.17 -25.21
CA THR A 154 -6.07 8.75 -25.27
C THR A 154 -7.51 8.55 -24.80
N ASP A 155 -8.08 7.38 -25.07
CA ASP A 155 -9.43 7.02 -24.64
C ASP A 155 -9.51 5.89 -23.60
N TRP A 156 -8.37 5.46 -23.07
CA TRP A 156 -8.28 4.32 -22.14
C TRP A 156 -9.19 4.45 -20.91
N HIS A 157 -9.33 5.64 -20.36
CA HIS A 157 -10.18 5.94 -19.22
C HIS A 157 -11.68 5.80 -19.49
N ARG A 158 -12.09 5.77 -20.78
CA ARG A 158 -13.50 5.60 -21.21
C ARG A 158 -13.83 4.14 -21.50
N ARG A 159 -12.81 3.31 -21.73
CA ARG A 159 -12.99 1.90 -22.05
C ARG A 159 -13.25 1.10 -20.78
N ARG A 160 -14.01 0.02 -20.91
CA ARG A 160 -14.29 -0.91 -19.83
C ARG A 160 -13.88 -2.31 -20.27
N PRO A 161 -13.47 -3.20 -19.34
CA PRO A 161 -13.26 -4.60 -19.65
C PRO A 161 -14.52 -5.21 -20.29
N SER A 162 -14.34 -6.05 -21.29
CA SER A 162 -15.45 -6.86 -21.81
C SER A 162 -15.92 -7.82 -20.71
N GLN A 163 -17.21 -7.88 -20.44
CA GLN A 163 -17.81 -8.85 -19.53
C GLN A 163 -17.78 -10.25 -20.15
#